data_c36cea746adffbe7fbf9faa52f47c60e
#
_entry.id   c36cea746adffbe7fbf9faa52f47c60e
#
_cell.length_a   1.000
_cell.length_b   1.000
_cell.length_c   1.000
_cell.angle_alpha   90.00
_cell.angle_beta   90.00
_cell.angle_gamma   90.00
#
_symmetry.space_group_name_H-M   'P 1'
#
loop_
_entity.id
_entity.type
_entity.pdbx_description
1 polymer ?
#
loop_
_entity_poly.entity_id
_entity_poly.type
_entity_poly.pdbx_seq_one_letter_code
_entity_poly.pdbx_strand_id
1 'polypeptide(L)'
;MAANRDSYDRRNARGDYPSDGAGSYARRSGGLSQKEKGKIVNVGAWGLLALILLLGVILAIGVLVHNCSGTDTPGPGGTVAKDKVTFGNLSVTAADAQKGALALSNKLNSFATNDSDPSLVDMYDYRSKMHSGAKPYKLSGMTAMMNKEAFAAMDNMLTACAGTTGCDDVTVRLAYVTAAEAKDSNVARSLRTNAEDYKTGMGCDLLIYTDEGQSQKLASNATVMAWLEQNAARYGFVVRYPADKAEKTGVAEYTEYYRYVGVPHATYMKANNLCLEEYLVLLRTYTSKDRLSIQALDGKTYEVYYCAVAGDGSISCPTNYNYTVSGTNEGGVVVTIDRSVVANQPIYTDNAQSATEPATVPESVSASESQTTP
;
A
#
# COMPACT_ATOMS: atom_id res chain seq x y z
N MET A 1 22.97 62.48 12.95
CA MET A 1 21.89 63.10 12.15
C MET A 1 20.79 62.02 12.05
N ALA A 2 19.77 62.20 12.86
CA ALA A 2 18.31 62.29 12.64
C ALA A 2 17.71 61.06 11.99
N ALA A 3 17.11 60.16 12.70
CA ALA A 3 15.72 60.13 13.27
C ALA A 3 14.64 60.29 12.19
N ASN A 4 13.88 59.21 11.94
CA ASN A 4 12.44 59.37 11.82
C ASN A 4 11.75 58.08 12.28
N ARG A 5 10.98 58.23 13.38
CA ARG A 5 9.95 57.33 13.87
C ARG A 5 8.64 57.79 13.27
N ASP A 6 7.87 56.92 12.63
CA ASP A 6 6.46 57.17 12.41
C ASP A 6 5.64 56.11 13.14
N SER A 7 4.95 56.63 14.13
CA SER A 7 3.94 56.00 14.96
C SER A 7 2.63 55.93 14.18
N TYR A 8 2.02 54.71 14.07
CA TYR A 8 0.64 54.56 13.65
C TYR A 8 -0.29 54.39 14.84
N ASP A 9 -1.18 55.33 14.89
CA ASP A 9 -2.20 55.64 15.89
C ASP A 9 -3.30 54.58 15.92
N ARG A 10 -3.63 54.15 17.15
CA ARG A 10 -4.81 53.33 17.42
C ARG A 10 -6.00 54.24 17.57
N ARG A 11 -6.99 54.16 16.69
CA ARG A 11 -8.34 54.70 16.96
C ARG A 11 -9.39 53.59 16.97
N ASN A 12 -9.99 53.52 18.14
CA ASN A 12 -11.23 52.81 18.48
C ASN A 12 -12.36 53.08 17.48
N ALA A 13 -13.02 52.02 17.03
CA ALA A 13 -14.43 52.11 16.59
C ALA A 13 -15.23 51.09 17.37
N ARG A 14 -15.93 51.55 18.41
CA ARG A 14 -17.07 50.85 19.00
C ARG A 14 -18.22 50.95 18.01
N GLY A 15 -18.73 49.83 17.55
CA GLY A 15 -20.02 49.71 16.88
C GLY A 15 -21.03 49.13 17.83
N ASP A 16 -22.05 49.90 18.16
CA ASP A 16 -23.20 49.54 18.97
C ASP A 16 -24.02 48.41 18.28
N TYR A 17 -24.35 47.39 19.04
CA TYR A 17 -25.40 46.44 18.69
C TYR A 17 -26.65 46.78 19.48
N PRO A 18 -27.84 46.92 18.84
CA PRO A 18 -29.06 47.09 19.56
C PRO A 18 -29.55 45.76 20.15
N SER A 19 -29.83 45.79 21.42
CA SER A 19 -30.60 44.77 22.14
C SER A 19 -32.06 44.96 21.81
N ASP A 20 -32.73 43.95 21.22
CA ASP A 20 -34.20 43.78 21.44
C ASP A 20 -34.63 42.39 20.90
N GLY A 21 -35.42 41.68 21.70
CA GLY A 21 -36.28 40.60 21.22
C GLY A 21 -36.19 39.28 21.96
N ALA A 22 -36.67 39.25 23.22
CA ALA A 22 -36.99 37.98 23.86
C ALA A 22 -38.21 37.35 23.16
N GLY A 23 -37.93 36.39 22.26
CA GLY A 23 -38.94 35.55 21.63
C GLY A 23 -39.00 34.19 22.32
N SER A 24 -40.06 33.96 23.08
CA SER A 24 -40.39 32.68 23.71
C SER A 24 -40.61 31.60 22.64
N TYR A 25 -39.65 30.65 22.49
CA TYR A 25 -39.87 29.46 21.67
C TYR A 25 -40.72 28.45 22.44
N ALA A 26 -42.02 28.43 22.16
CA ALA A 26 -42.89 27.34 22.56
C ALA A 26 -42.43 26.04 21.86
N ARG A 27 -42.02 25.07 22.66
CA ARG A 27 -41.77 23.69 22.23
C ARG A 27 -43.06 23.07 21.71
N ARG A 28 -43.27 23.04 20.39
CA ARG A 28 -44.26 22.18 19.77
C ARG A 28 -43.71 20.76 19.72
N SER A 29 -44.17 19.90 20.60
CA SER A 29 -44.07 18.46 20.49
C SER A 29 -45.04 17.99 19.39
N GLY A 30 -44.59 18.03 18.13
CA GLY A 30 -45.33 17.45 17.01
C GLY A 30 -45.12 15.94 17.01
N GLY A 31 -46.02 15.19 17.64
CA GLY A 31 -46.06 13.74 17.44
C GLY A 31 -46.46 13.44 16.00
N LEU A 32 -45.73 12.54 15.36
CA LEU A 32 -46.01 12.05 14.02
C LEU A 32 -47.45 11.50 13.94
N SER A 33 -48.17 11.82 12.87
CA SER A 33 -49.51 11.35 12.63
C SER A 33 -49.54 9.82 12.48
N GLN A 34 -50.69 9.21 12.81
CA GLN A 34 -50.90 7.76 12.65
C GLN A 34 -50.59 7.29 11.21
N LYS A 35 -50.79 8.15 10.21
CA LYS A 35 -50.55 7.85 8.80
C LYS A 35 -49.05 7.87 8.45
N GLU A 36 -48.26 8.69 9.13
CA GLU A 36 -46.78 8.72 8.96
C GLU A 36 -46.09 7.56 9.69
N LYS A 37 -46.63 7.18 10.88
CA LYS A 37 -46.15 5.99 11.59
C LYS A 37 -46.35 4.71 10.76
N GLY A 38 -47.48 4.58 10.04
CA GLY A 38 -47.73 3.45 9.14
C GLY A 38 -46.74 3.38 7.95
N LYS A 39 -46.33 4.53 7.41
CA LYS A 39 -45.33 4.59 6.33
C LYS A 39 -43.92 4.20 6.81
N ILE A 40 -43.52 4.66 8.00
CA ILE A 40 -42.21 4.32 8.58
C ILE A 40 -42.13 2.82 8.91
N VAL A 41 -43.20 2.24 9.44
CA VAL A 41 -43.26 0.78 9.73
C VAL A 41 -43.19 -0.03 8.43
N ASN A 42 -43.88 0.40 7.36
CA ASN A 42 -43.82 -0.32 6.08
C ASN A 42 -42.45 -0.25 5.43
N VAL A 43 -41.77 0.92 5.44
CA VAL A 43 -40.40 1.04 4.88
C VAL A 43 -39.40 0.19 5.66
N GLY A 44 -39.54 0.13 7.00
CA GLY A 44 -38.69 -0.75 7.83
C GLY A 44 -38.96 -2.22 7.56
N ALA A 45 -40.21 -2.64 7.39
CA ALA A 45 -40.56 -4.04 7.11
C ALA A 45 -40.05 -4.50 5.74
N TRP A 46 -40.14 -3.67 4.70
CA TRP A 46 -39.60 -3.95 3.37
C TRP A 46 -38.08 -3.95 3.36
N GLY A 47 -37.43 -3.06 4.12
CA GLY A 47 -35.99 -3.03 4.30
C GLY A 47 -35.47 -4.31 4.97
N LEU A 48 -36.17 -4.81 5.99
CA LEU A 48 -35.81 -6.05 6.68
C LEU A 48 -36.02 -7.29 5.79
N LEU A 49 -37.07 -7.30 4.99
CA LEU A 49 -37.35 -8.35 4.02
C LEU A 49 -36.29 -8.38 2.89
N ALA A 50 -35.86 -7.22 2.40
CA ALA A 50 -34.79 -7.10 1.43
C ALA A 50 -33.44 -7.59 2.00
N LEU A 51 -33.16 -7.29 3.28
CA LEU A 51 -31.93 -7.75 3.95
C LEU A 51 -31.94 -9.29 4.13
N ILE A 52 -33.06 -9.87 4.51
CA ILE A 52 -33.22 -11.33 4.65
C ILE A 52 -33.08 -12.02 3.31
N LEU A 53 -33.63 -11.45 2.24
CA LEU A 53 -33.48 -11.98 0.88
C LEU A 53 -32.03 -11.89 0.41
N LEU A 54 -31.35 -10.79 0.70
CA LEU A 54 -29.93 -10.61 0.37
C LEU A 54 -29.03 -11.62 1.12
N LEU A 55 -29.29 -11.84 2.41
CA LEU A 55 -28.60 -12.87 3.21
C LEU A 55 -28.91 -14.28 2.71
N GLY A 56 -30.15 -14.53 2.29
CA GLY A 56 -30.56 -15.82 1.68
C GLY A 56 -29.84 -16.07 0.35
N VAL A 57 -29.67 -15.06 -0.49
CA VAL A 57 -28.91 -15.15 -1.75
C VAL A 57 -27.43 -15.40 -1.47
N ILE A 58 -26.83 -14.70 -0.50
CA ILE A 58 -25.43 -14.91 -0.10
C ILE A 58 -25.22 -16.34 0.44
N LEU A 59 -26.13 -16.85 1.26
CA LEU A 59 -26.10 -18.25 1.74
C LEU A 59 -26.30 -19.25 0.60
N ALA A 60 -27.22 -18.98 -0.35
CA ALA A 60 -27.44 -19.85 -1.51
C ALA A 60 -26.21 -19.88 -2.44
N ILE A 61 -25.54 -18.74 -2.65
CA ILE A 61 -24.29 -18.66 -3.42
C ILE A 61 -23.18 -19.40 -2.65
N GLY A 62 -23.07 -19.25 -1.35
CA GLY A 62 -22.12 -19.99 -0.51
C GLY A 62 -22.32 -21.51 -0.58
N VAL A 63 -23.57 -21.99 -0.56
CA VAL A 63 -23.90 -23.43 -0.70
C VAL A 63 -23.65 -23.92 -2.14
N LEU A 64 -23.93 -23.10 -3.17
CA LEU A 64 -23.62 -23.44 -4.57
C LEU A 64 -22.11 -23.55 -4.81
N VAL A 65 -21.31 -22.67 -4.20
CA VAL A 65 -19.83 -22.74 -4.29
C VAL A 65 -19.28 -23.93 -3.51
N HIS A 66 -19.96 -24.36 -2.43
CA HIS A 66 -19.54 -25.53 -1.62
C HIS A 66 -19.96 -26.88 -2.24
N ASN A 67 -21.00 -26.90 -3.06
CA ASN A 67 -21.51 -28.12 -3.69
C ASN A 67 -21.00 -28.38 -5.12
N CYS A 68 -20.09 -27.54 -5.65
CA CYS A 68 -19.30 -27.85 -6.83
C CYS A 68 -18.08 -28.71 -6.48
N SER A 69 -18.24 -29.74 -5.68
CA SER A 69 -17.32 -30.88 -5.64
C SER A 69 -17.62 -31.73 -6.86
N GLY A 70 -16.85 -31.42 -7.94
CA GLY A 70 -17.07 -32.00 -9.24
C GLY A 70 -16.86 -33.49 -9.27
N THR A 71 -17.71 -34.16 -10.01
CA THR A 71 -17.44 -35.45 -10.59
C THR A 71 -16.34 -35.30 -11.62
N ASP A 72 -15.18 -35.87 -11.35
CA ASP A 72 -14.02 -35.92 -12.22
C ASP A 72 -14.36 -36.72 -13.49
N THR A 73 -14.47 -36.03 -14.61
CA THR A 73 -14.30 -36.65 -15.93
C THR A 73 -12.87 -36.30 -16.38
N PRO A 74 -11.99 -37.30 -16.63
CA PRO A 74 -10.61 -37.03 -17.07
C PRO A 74 -10.60 -36.55 -18.51
N GLY A 75 -10.35 -35.25 -18.73
CA GLY A 75 -9.90 -34.72 -20.01
C GLY A 75 -8.37 -34.89 -20.15
N PRO A 76 -7.81 -34.99 -21.38
CA PRO A 76 -6.37 -35.15 -21.59
C PRO A 76 -5.64 -33.83 -21.40
N GLY A 77 -5.37 -33.49 -20.17
CA GLY A 77 -4.55 -32.36 -19.74
C GLY A 77 -4.27 -32.61 -18.27
N GLY A 78 -3.08 -33.15 -17.95
CA GLY A 78 -2.70 -33.51 -16.60
C GLY A 78 -2.88 -32.35 -15.64
N THR A 79 -3.87 -32.45 -14.75
CA THR A 79 -3.93 -31.67 -13.53
C THR A 79 -2.72 -32.08 -12.70
N VAL A 80 -1.70 -31.23 -12.70
CA VAL A 80 -0.62 -31.30 -11.70
C VAL A 80 -1.32 -31.18 -10.35
N ALA A 81 -1.39 -32.26 -9.59
CA ALA A 81 -1.87 -32.25 -8.22
C ALA A 81 -1.08 -31.14 -7.51
N LYS A 82 -1.78 -30.14 -6.95
CA LYS A 82 -1.11 -29.07 -6.18
C LYS A 82 -0.37 -29.77 -5.04
N ASP A 83 0.96 -29.84 -5.12
CA ASP A 83 1.76 -30.50 -4.11
C ASP A 83 1.44 -29.94 -2.73
N LYS A 84 1.31 -30.83 -1.76
CA LYS A 84 1.02 -30.45 -0.38
C LYS A 84 2.18 -29.58 0.14
N VAL A 85 1.87 -28.43 0.73
CA VAL A 85 2.88 -27.60 1.41
C VAL A 85 3.41 -28.37 2.62
N THR A 86 4.72 -28.56 2.67
CA THR A 86 5.43 -29.11 3.83
C THR A 86 6.03 -27.97 4.64
N PHE A 87 6.14 -28.14 5.95
CA PHE A 87 6.55 -27.08 6.86
C PHE A 87 7.74 -27.50 7.70
N GLY A 88 8.62 -26.54 7.97
CA GLY A 88 9.71 -26.57 8.93
C GLY A 88 9.64 -25.33 9.85
N ASN A 89 10.58 -25.26 10.76
CA ASN A 89 10.69 -24.12 11.68
C ASN A 89 11.71 -23.11 11.18
N LEU A 90 11.34 -21.83 11.25
CA LEU A 90 12.22 -20.68 11.04
C LEU A 90 12.29 -19.88 12.34
N SER A 91 13.49 -19.51 12.76
CA SER A 91 13.66 -18.60 13.90
C SER A 91 13.50 -17.15 13.42
N VAL A 92 12.63 -16.40 14.09
CA VAL A 92 12.33 -14.99 13.81
C VAL A 92 12.52 -14.19 15.10
N THR A 93 13.27 -13.11 15.01
CA THR A 93 13.50 -12.23 16.15
C THR A 93 12.38 -11.20 16.33
N ALA A 94 12.31 -10.56 17.48
CA ALA A 94 11.42 -9.42 17.70
C ALA A 94 11.72 -8.24 16.74
N ALA A 95 12.99 -8.09 16.33
CA ALA A 95 13.38 -7.07 15.36
C ALA A 95 12.87 -7.39 13.94
N ASP A 96 12.81 -8.66 13.55
CA ASP A 96 12.26 -9.08 12.26
C ASP A 96 10.74 -8.85 12.23
N ALA A 97 10.06 -9.02 13.36
CA ALA A 97 8.62 -8.73 13.46
C ALA A 97 8.28 -7.23 13.30
N GLN A 98 9.28 -6.35 13.33
CA GLN A 98 9.10 -4.90 13.15
C GLN A 98 9.41 -4.41 11.73
N LYS A 99 9.90 -5.26 10.82
CA LYS A 99 10.39 -4.88 9.48
C LYS A 99 9.57 -5.52 8.37
N GLY A 100 9.67 -4.94 7.17
CA GLY A 100 9.12 -5.51 5.95
C GLY A 100 7.97 -4.71 5.35
N ALA A 101 7.48 -5.19 4.22
CA ALA A 101 6.47 -4.51 3.43
C ALA A 101 5.13 -4.30 4.16
N LEU A 102 4.79 -5.19 5.10
CA LEU A 102 3.56 -5.13 5.88
C LEU A 102 3.73 -4.51 7.27
N ALA A 103 4.93 -3.99 7.61
CA ALA A 103 5.14 -3.34 8.89
C ALA A 103 4.25 -2.09 9.02
N LEU A 104 3.35 -2.10 9.99
CA LEU A 104 2.44 -1.00 10.26
C LEU A 104 3.18 0.10 11.00
N SER A 105 3.10 1.31 10.45
CA SER A 105 3.61 2.51 11.11
C SER A 105 2.51 3.55 11.16
N ASN A 106 2.08 3.90 12.37
CA ASN A 106 1.07 4.90 12.65
C ASN A 106 1.23 5.44 14.08
N LYS A 107 0.31 6.30 14.53
CA LYS A 107 0.38 6.91 15.88
C LYS A 107 0.36 5.89 17.03
N LEU A 108 -0.24 4.73 16.83
CA LEU A 108 -0.32 3.68 17.87
C LEU A 108 0.84 2.70 17.77
N ASN A 109 1.38 2.49 16.58
CA ASN A 109 2.48 1.59 16.30
C ASN A 109 3.65 2.41 15.75
N SER A 110 4.43 2.99 16.65
CA SER A 110 5.61 3.77 16.26
C SER A 110 6.64 2.87 15.59
N PHE A 111 7.21 3.34 14.48
CA PHE A 111 8.27 2.67 13.76
C PHE A 111 9.62 3.33 14.10
N ALA A 112 10.58 2.52 14.51
CA ALA A 112 11.92 3.01 14.76
C ALA A 112 12.67 3.20 13.44
N THR A 113 13.08 4.43 13.13
CA THR A 113 13.96 4.70 11.97
C THR A 113 15.31 4.04 12.17
N ASN A 114 15.82 3.44 11.12
CA ASN A 114 17.21 2.99 11.06
C ASN A 114 17.84 3.57 9.79
N ASP A 115 18.47 4.74 9.92
CA ASP A 115 19.09 5.47 8.81
C ASP A 115 20.28 4.70 8.19
N SER A 116 20.75 3.65 8.85
CA SER A 116 21.82 2.75 8.40
C SER A 116 21.25 1.40 7.91
N ASP A 117 19.95 1.29 7.65
CA ASP A 117 19.38 0.06 7.14
C ASP A 117 19.95 -0.25 5.75
N PRO A 118 20.62 -1.40 5.56
CA PRO A 118 21.22 -1.74 4.27
C PRO A 118 20.21 -1.97 3.14
N SER A 119 18.94 -2.10 3.47
CA SER A 119 17.86 -2.17 2.48
C SER A 119 17.48 -0.80 1.90
N LEU A 120 17.91 0.31 2.53
CA LEU A 120 17.70 1.65 1.99
C LEU A 120 18.73 1.94 0.88
N VAL A 121 18.24 2.48 -0.22
CA VAL A 121 19.06 2.85 -1.39
C VAL A 121 18.84 4.31 -1.77
N ASP A 122 19.88 4.93 -2.31
CA ASP A 122 19.78 6.23 -2.95
C ASP A 122 19.03 6.09 -4.27
N MET A 123 17.89 6.79 -4.37
CA MET A 123 17.00 6.71 -5.53
C MET A 123 17.62 7.33 -6.79
N TYR A 124 18.45 8.37 -6.66
CA TYR A 124 19.11 9.01 -7.81
C TYR A 124 20.13 8.05 -8.44
N ASP A 125 20.94 7.42 -7.60
CA ASP A 125 21.95 6.46 -8.03
C ASP A 125 21.30 5.25 -8.69
N TYR A 126 20.27 4.66 -8.07
CA TYR A 126 19.58 3.50 -8.60
C TYR A 126 18.85 3.81 -9.91
N ARG A 127 18.05 4.91 -9.96
CA ARG A 127 17.39 5.32 -11.19
C ARG A 127 18.38 5.57 -12.33
N SER A 128 19.54 6.17 -12.03
CA SER A 128 20.57 6.44 -13.03
C SER A 128 21.19 5.17 -13.61
N LYS A 129 21.28 4.10 -12.82
CA LYS A 129 21.75 2.78 -13.27
C LYS A 129 20.69 2.07 -14.11
N MET A 130 19.40 2.24 -13.80
CA MET A 130 18.30 1.59 -14.52
C MET A 130 17.94 2.30 -15.83
N HIS A 131 18.11 3.62 -15.90
CA HIS A 131 17.74 4.45 -17.06
C HIS A 131 18.92 5.28 -17.54
N SER A 132 19.56 4.89 -18.65
CA SER A 132 20.73 5.60 -19.24
C SER A 132 20.36 6.84 -20.04
N GLY A 133 19.09 6.98 -20.48
CA GLY A 133 18.57 8.10 -21.28
C GLY A 133 17.64 9.02 -20.52
N ALA A 134 16.57 9.45 -21.21
CA ALA A 134 15.48 10.22 -20.60
C ALA A 134 14.86 9.46 -19.44
N LYS A 135 14.54 10.17 -18.37
CA LYS A 135 13.98 9.55 -17.16
C LYS A 135 12.44 9.51 -17.27
N PRO A 136 11.82 8.35 -17.00
CA PRO A 136 10.36 8.22 -17.13
C PRO A 136 9.57 8.94 -16.04
N TYR A 137 10.24 9.43 -15.01
CA TYR A 137 9.66 10.20 -13.91
C TYR A 137 10.72 11.06 -13.25
N LYS A 138 10.31 12.02 -12.43
CA LYS A 138 11.19 12.97 -11.73
C LYS A 138 11.37 12.57 -10.25
N LEU A 139 12.48 13.00 -9.64
CA LEU A 139 12.73 12.89 -8.21
C LEU A 139 12.89 14.30 -7.63
N SER A 140 12.22 14.55 -6.52
CA SER A 140 12.41 15.78 -5.75
C SER A 140 13.76 15.77 -5.00
N GLY A 141 14.38 16.93 -4.84
CA GLY A 141 15.58 17.07 -4.01
C GLY A 141 15.35 17.01 -2.49
N MET A 142 14.12 16.72 -2.04
CA MET A 142 13.79 16.73 -0.60
C MET A 142 14.16 15.45 0.12
N THR A 143 14.14 14.32 -0.58
CA THR A 143 14.59 13.03 -0.05
C THR A 143 15.08 12.15 -1.20
N ALA A 144 16.11 11.37 -0.93
CA ALA A 144 16.72 10.51 -1.93
C ALA A 144 16.70 9.03 -1.57
N MET A 145 16.16 8.65 -0.41
CA MET A 145 16.23 7.27 0.10
C MET A 145 14.88 6.55 0.01
N MET A 146 14.92 5.25 -0.31
CA MET A 146 13.77 4.35 -0.28
C MET A 146 14.25 2.92 -0.03
N ASN A 147 13.38 2.04 0.47
CA ASN A 147 13.69 0.62 0.52
C ASN A 147 13.89 0.08 -0.91
N LYS A 148 14.92 -0.73 -1.11
CA LYS A 148 15.36 -1.22 -2.43
C LYS A 148 14.24 -1.96 -3.19
N GLU A 149 13.49 -2.82 -2.51
CA GLU A 149 12.40 -3.58 -3.11
C GLU A 149 11.25 -2.66 -3.52
N ALA A 150 10.85 -1.79 -2.61
CA ALA A 150 9.80 -0.78 -2.87
C ALA A 150 10.22 0.17 -4.00
N PHE A 151 11.50 0.57 -4.04
CA PHE A 151 12.05 1.40 -5.12
C PHE A 151 11.96 0.70 -6.47
N ALA A 152 12.42 -0.56 -6.57
CA ALA A 152 12.37 -1.32 -7.83
C ALA A 152 10.92 -1.47 -8.34
N ALA A 153 9.98 -1.74 -7.45
CA ALA A 153 8.57 -1.82 -7.79
C ALA A 153 7.98 -0.46 -8.23
N MET A 154 8.37 0.63 -7.55
CA MET A 154 7.98 2.00 -7.90
C MET A 154 8.54 2.41 -9.27
N ASP A 155 9.80 2.13 -9.54
CA ASP A 155 10.45 2.41 -10.81
C ASP A 155 9.73 1.73 -11.97
N ASN A 156 9.41 0.44 -11.82
CA ASN A 156 8.62 -0.32 -12.79
C ASN A 156 7.22 0.28 -12.98
N MET A 157 6.55 0.65 -11.89
CA MET A 157 5.22 1.25 -11.92
C MET A 157 5.22 2.59 -12.67
N LEU A 158 6.12 3.51 -12.30
CA LEU A 158 6.16 4.83 -12.91
C LEU A 158 6.68 4.81 -14.34
N THR A 159 7.60 3.89 -14.68
CA THR A 159 8.04 3.66 -16.06
C THR A 159 6.89 3.18 -16.94
N ALA A 160 6.09 2.23 -16.47
CA ALA A 160 4.93 1.75 -17.20
C ALA A 160 3.83 2.83 -17.30
N CYS A 161 3.65 3.63 -16.26
CA CYS A 161 2.75 4.78 -16.27
C CYS A 161 3.15 5.79 -17.34
N ALA A 162 4.40 6.23 -17.37
CA ALA A 162 4.92 7.16 -18.36
C ALA A 162 4.78 6.60 -19.79
N GLY A 163 5.16 5.32 -19.99
CA GLY A 163 5.04 4.67 -21.29
C GLY A 163 3.62 4.54 -21.81
N THR A 164 2.61 4.47 -20.91
CA THR A 164 1.21 4.35 -21.28
C THR A 164 0.52 5.70 -21.43
N THR A 165 0.80 6.64 -20.53
CA THR A 165 0.11 7.93 -20.45
C THR A 165 0.82 9.02 -21.26
N GLY A 166 2.09 8.82 -21.60
CA GLY A 166 2.95 9.84 -22.21
C GLY A 166 3.38 10.94 -21.23
N CYS A 167 3.14 10.78 -19.92
CA CYS A 167 3.46 11.76 -18.89
C CYS A 167 4.68 11.33 -18.09
N ASP A 168 5.79 12.04 -18.22
CA ASP A 168 7.03 11.89 -17.45
C ASP A 168 7.18 12.93 -16.31
N ASP A 169 6.17 13.76 -16.11
CA ASP A 169 6.10 14.79 -15.07
C ASP A 169 5.78 14.23 -13.67
N VAL A 170 5.43 12.95 -13.57
CA VAL A 170 5.21 12.32 -12.26
C VAL A 170 6.50 12.42 -11.45
N THR A 171 6.41 12.99 -10.28
CA THR A 171 7.56 13.26 -9.41
C THR A 171 7.37 12.58 -8.06
N VAL A 172 8.37 11.83 -7.64
CA VAL A 172 8.46 11.32 -6.26
C VAL A 172 8.93 12.48 -5.40
N ARG A 173 8.04 12.95 -4.50
CA ARG A 173 8.29 14.12 -3.67
C ARG A 173 9.06 13.79 -2.39
N LEU A 174 8.57 12.81 -1.68
CA LEU A 174 9.12 12.28 -0.42
C LEU A 174 8.99 10.76 -0.41
N ALA A 175 9.96 10.08 0.17
CA ALA A 175 9.90 8.65 0.46
C ALA A 175 10.38 8.39 1.90
N TYR A 176 11.55 7.79 2.13
CA TYR A 176 12.09 7.65 3.47
C TYR A 176 12.51 9.01 4.04
N VAL A 177 12.21 9.24 5.31
CA VAL A 177 12.62 10.45 6.04
C VAL A 177 13.47 10.03 7.23
N THR A 178 14.71 10.44 7.24
CA THR A 178 15.67 10.17 8.31
C THR A 178 15.27 10.86 9.62
N ALA A 179 15.81 10.36 10.74
CA ALA A 179 15.61 11.00 12.04
C ALA A 179 16.13 12.47 12.09
N ALA A 180 17.14 12.80 11.29
CA ALA A 180 17.68 14.15 11.15
C ALA A 180 16.75 15.04 10.32
N GLU A 181 16.31 14.57 9.16
CA GLU A 181 15.38 15.28 8.26
C GLU A 181 14.04 15.56 8.91
N ALA A 182 13.53 14.64 9.72
CA ALA A 182 12.28 14.84 10.46
C ALA A 182 12.33 16.03 11.44
N LYS A 183 13.52 16.49 11.83
CA LYS A 183 13.75 17.68 12.66
C LYS A 183 13.94 18.96 11.84
N ASP A 184 14.23 18.85 10.54
CA ASP A 184 14.31 20.00 9.64
C ASP A 184 12.92 20.61 9.45
N SER A 185 12.81 21.93 9.67
CA SER A 185 11.53 22.63 9.62
C SER A 185 10.87 22.63 8.24
N ASN A 186 11.66 22.49 7.16
CA ASN A 186 11.15 22.45 5.80
C ASN A 186 10.59 21.07 5.49
N VAL A 187 11.33 20.01 5.83
CA VAL A 187 10.86 18.62 5.69
C VAL A 187 9.63 18.39 6.56
N ALA A 188 9.68 18.78 7.84
CA ALA A 188 8.55 18.63 8.77
C ALA A 188 7.26 19.31 8.27
N ARG A 189 7.37 20.50 7.64
CA ARG A 189 6.23 21.18 7.01
C ARG A 189 5.75 20.49 5.74
N SER A 190 6.61 19.76 5.08
CA SER A 190 6.30 19.01 3.86
C SER A 190 5.67 17.66 4.15
N LEU A 191 5.81 17.15 5.38
CA LEU A 191 5.08 15.96 5.85
C LEU A 191 3.60 16.33 6.02
N ARG A 192 2.82 16.14 4.97
CA ARG A 192 1.39 16.55 4.92
C ARG A 192 0.50 15.77 5.87
N THR A 193 0.97 14.65 6.33
CA THR A 193 0.35 13.85 7.37
C THR A 193 1.36 13.73 8.48
N ASN A 194 0.93 13.64 9.73
CA ASN A 194 1.79 13.15 10.80
C ASN A 194 2.13 11.67 10.53
N ALA A 195 2.41 11.34 9.27
CA ALA A 195 2.52 9.99 8.79
C ALA A 195 3.84 9.40 9.23
N GLU A 196 3.76 8.62 10.26
CA GLU A 196 4.85 7.76 10.71
C GLU A 196 5.34 6.82 9.58
N ASP A 197 4.50 6.61 8.55
CA ASP A 197 4.75 5.64 7.47
C ASP A 197 5.99 5.93 6.63
N TYR A 198 6.41 7.21 6.49
CA TYR A 198 7.68 7.57 5.84
C TYR A 198 8.91 6.92 6.48
N LYS A 199 8.84 6.61 7.77
CA LYS A 199 9.93 5.96 8.51
C LYS A 199 10.22 4.54 8.04
N THR A 200 9.28 3.93 7.32
CA THR A 200 9.43 2.55 6.83
C THR A 200 10.25 2.46 5.55
N GLY A 201 10.37 3.55 4.80
CA GLY A 201 10.95 3.54 3.45
C GLY A 201 10.13 2.76 2.41
N MET A 202 8.93 2.28 2.78
CA MET A 202 8.08 1.45 1.92
C MET A 202 7.03 2.25 1.14
N GLY A 203 6.97 3.56 1.30
CA GLY A 203 6.01 4.39 0.63
C GLY A 203 6.60 5.68 0.08
N CYS A 204 5.88 6.33 -0.78
CA CYS A 204 6.28 7.60 -1.37
C CYS A 204 5.08 8.50 -1.72
N ASP A 205 5.32 9.81 -1.63
CA ASP A 205 4.43 10.82 -2.19
C ASP A 205 4.67 11.00 -3.67
N LEU A 206 3.60 11.11 -4.43
CA LEU A 206 3.63 11.46 -5.84
C LEU A 206 2.96 12.83 -6.09
N LEU A 207 3.51 13.60 -7.00
CA LEU A 207 2.93 14.84 -7.51
C LEU A 207 3.24 14.99 -9.00
N ILE A 208 2.67 16.01 -9.64
CA ILE A 208 3.05 16.44 -10.99
C ILE A 208 3.96 17.65 -10.86
N TYR A 209 5.11 17.64 -11.53
CA TYR A 209 6.01 18.77 -11.62
C TYR A 209 6.30 19.07 -13.09
N THR A 210 5.64 20.10 -13.61
CA THR A 210 5.70 20.44 -15.04
C THR A 210 7.07 21.05 -15.41
N ASP A 211 7.39 21.03 -16.68
CA ASP A 211 8.63 21.62 -17.19
C ASP A 211 8.68 23.15 -17.02
N GLU A 212 7.52 23.81 -16.86
CA GLU A 212 7.43 25.22 -16.50
C GLU A 212 7.74 25.50 -15.01
N GLY A 213 8.16 24.48 -14.26
CA GLY A 213 8.54 24.61 -12.86
C GLY A 213 7.36 24.69 -11.90
N GLN A 214 6.18 24.22 -12.29
CA GLN A 214 4.98 24.23 -11.45
C GLN A 214 4.75 22.89 -10.76
N SER A 215 4.61 22.93 -9.44
CA SER A 215 4.20 21.78 -8.63
C SER A 215 2.69 21.73 -8.52
N GLN A 216 2.09 20.62 -8.93
CA GLN A 216 0.66 20.39 -8.89
C GLN A 216 0.34 19.08 -8.15
N LYS A 217 -0.87 18.98 -7.61
CA LYS A 217 -1.35 17.74 -7.05
C LYS A 217 -1.39 16.64 -8.13
N LEU A 218 -1.16 15.40 -7.75
CA LEU A 218 -1.26 14.25 -8.66
C LEU A 218 -2.64 14.21 -9.34
N ALA A 219 -3.70 14.55 -8.61
CA ALA A 219 -5.08 14.62 -9.12
C ALA A 219 -5.31 15.64 -10.24
N SER A 220 -4.37 16.58 -10.49
CA SER A 220 -4.47 17.50 -11.62
C SER A 220 -4.30 16.79 -12.99
N ASN A 221 -3.67 15.62 -13.01
CA ASN A 221 -3.55 14.80 -14.20
C ASN A 221 -4.48 13.57 -14.13
N ALA A 222 -5.70 13.72 -14.66
CA ALA A 222 -6.72 12.68 -14.61
C ALA A 222 -6.29 11.37 -15.32
N THR A 223 -5.45 11.44 -16.36
CA THR A 223 -4.95 10.27 -17.10
C THR A 223 -3.98 9.46 -16.21
N VAL A 224 -3.05 10.13 -15.55
CA VAL A 224 -2.11 9.50 -14.61
C VAL A 224 -2.88 8.89 -13.43
N MET A 225 -3.83 9.63 -12.84
CA MET A 225 -4.65 9.14 -11.73
C MET A 225 -5.43 7.88 -12.10
N ALA A 226 -6.14 7.89 -13.24
CA ALA A 226 -6.89 6.73 -13.70
C ALA A 226 -5.97 5.52 -13.96
N TRP A 227 -4.77 5.75 -14.50
CA TRP A 227 -3.80 4.69 -14.72
C TRP A 227 -3.31 4.09 -13.40
N LEU A 228 -2.92 4.93 -12.43
CA LEU A 228 -2.45 4.48 -11.11
C LEU A 228 -3.56 3.75 -10.35
N GLU A 229 -4.78 4.27 -10.36
CA GLU A 229 -5.93 3.61 -9.74
C GLU A 229 -6.13 2.19 -10.29
N GLN A 230 -5.98 1.99 -11.58
CA GLN A 230 -6.16 0.69 -12.21
C GLN A 230 -4.96 -0.25 -11.97
N ASN A 231 -3.74 0.27 -11.98
CA ASN A 231 -2.54 -0.54 -12.13
C ASN A 231 -1.62 -0.60 -10.91
N ALA A 232 -1.67 0.35 -9.96
CA ALA A 232 -0.71 0.39 -8.85
C ALA A 232 -0.60 -0.94 -8.08
N ALA A 233 -1.73 -1.64 -7.87
CA ALA A 233 -1.74 -2.92 -7.18
C ALA A 233 -1.00 -4.04 -7.94
N ARG A 234 -0.84 -3.95 -9.27
CA ARG A 234 -0.02 -4.89 -10.07
C ARG A 234 1.46 -4.79 -9.74
N TYR A 235 1.88 -3.64 -9.21
CA TYR A 235 3.24 -3.36 -8.77
C TYR A 235 3.40 -3.41 -7.26
N GLY A 236 2.38 -3.89 -6.55
CA GLY A 236 2.41 -4.05 -5.10
C GLY A 236 2.10 -2.77 -4.30
N PHE A 237 1.57 -1.73 -4.93
CA PHE A 237 1.23 -0.46 -4.28
C PHE A 237 -0.26 -0.29 -4.02
N VAL A 238 -0.56 0.33 -2.89
CA VAL A 238 -1.90 0.79 -2.51
C VAL A 238 -1.86 2.27 -2.11
N VAL A 239 -2.97 2.98 -2.27
CA VAL A 239 -3.15 4.27 -1.60
C VAL A 239 -3.20 4.02 -0.10
N ARG A 240 -2.29 4.63 0.66
CA ARG A 240 -2.14 4.35 2.10
C ARG A 240 -3.28 4.95 2.94
N TYR A 241 -3.79 6.10 2.52
CA TYR A 241 -4.77 6.90 3.26
C TYR A 241 -5.97 7.27 2.39
N PRO A 242 -6.82 6.29 2.03
CA PRO A 242 -8.05 6.57 1.28
C PRO A 242 -9.04 7.37 2.13
N ALA A 243 -9.90 8.17 1.49
CA ALA A 243 -10.84 9.07 2.15
C ALA A 243 -11.84 8.33 3.07
N ASP A 244 -12.32 7.18 2.63
CA ASP A 244 -13.29 6.35 3.35
C ASP A 244 -12.66 5.56 4.52
N LYS A 245 -11.34 5.67 4.73
CA LYS A 245 -10.58 4.94 5.75
C LYS A 245 -9.98 5.83 6.84
N ALA A 246 -10.31 7.10 6.89
CA ALA A 246 -9.74 8.06 7.83
C ALA A 246 -9.88 7.63 9.31
N GLU A 247 -11.01 7.02 9.69
CA GLU A 247 -11.26 6.51 11.05
C GLU A 247 -10.36 5.30 11.39
N LYS A 248 -9.98 4.50 10.41
CA LYS A 248 -9.12 3.32 10.59
C LYS A 248 -7.65 3.68 10.60
N THR A 249 -7.23 4.54 9.68
CA THR A 249 -5.83 4.94 9.54
C THR A 249 -5.41 6.03 10.53
N GLY A 250 -6.38 6.76 11.09
CA GLY A 250 -6.14 7.93 11.95
C GLY A 250 -5.57 9.13 11.18
N VAL A 251 -5.61 9.09 9.85
CA VAL A 251 -5.12 10.13 8.94
C VAL A 251 -6.25 10.53 8.00
N ALA A 252 -6.44 11.84 7.81
CA ALA A 252 -7.35 12.34 6.79
C ALA A 252 -6.91 11.87 5.39
N GLU A 253 -7.82 11.98 4.42
CA GLU A 253 -7.54 11.63 3.03
C GLU A 253 -6.18 12.16 2.54
N TYR A 254 -5.37 11.26 2.00
CA TYR A 254 -4.12 11.59 1.34
C TYR A 254 -3.86 10.63 0.19
N THR A 255 -4.46 10.89 -0.95
CA THR A 255 -4.48 10.00 -2.12
C THR A 255 -3.20 10.03 -2.94
N GLU A 256 -2.31 10.98 -2.68
CA GLU A 256 -1.01 11.07 -3.33
C GLU A 256 0.07 10.19 -2.68
N TYR A 257 -0.19 9.57 -1.51
CA TYR A 257 0.77 8.70 -0.84
C TYR A 257 0.50 7.22 -1.16
N TYR A 258 1.45 6.61 -1.85
CA TYR A 258 1.44 5.21 -2.25
C TYR A 258 2.34 4.37 -1.37
N ARG A 259 1.81 3.28 -0.83
CA ARG A 259 2.54 2.34 0.04
C ARG A 259 2.74 1.01 -0.67
N TYR A 260 4.01 0.56 -0.72
CA TYR A 260 4.36 -0.79 -1.15
C TYR A 260 4.03 -1.79 -0.06
N VAL A 261 3.30 -2.82 -0.42
CA VAL A 261 2.89 -3.95 0.44
C VAL A 261 3.16 -5.30 -0.22
N GLY A 262 3.65 -5.30 -1.46
CA GLY A 262 3.82 -6.49 -2.29
C GLY A 262 2.57 -6.84 -3.11
N VAL A 263 2.77 -7.47 -4.27
CA VAL A 263 1.71 -7.68 -5.27
C VAL A 263 0.51 -8.48 -4.74
N PRO A 264 0.67 -9.63 -4.05
CA PRO A 264 -0.48 -10.39 -3.57
C PRO A 264 -1.30 -9.59 -2.56
N HIS A 265 -0.64 -8.88 -1.65
CA HIS A 265 -1.30 -8.09 -0.62
C HIS A 265 -2.03 -6.89 -1.23
N ALA A 266 -1.38 -6.14 -2.13
CA ALA A 266 -2.00 -5.01 -2.84
C ALA A 266 -3.21 -5.46 -3.66
N THR A 267 -3.12 -6.61 -4.33
CA THR A 267 -4.24 -7.22 -5.07
C THR A 267 -5.44 -7.45 -4.16
N TYR A 268 -5.21 -8.10 -3.02
CA TYR A 268 -6.29 -8.44 -2.10
C TYR A 268 -6.88 -7.20 -1.43
N MET A 269 -6.03 -6.29 -0.95
CA MET A 269 -6.46 -5.03 -0.33
C MET A 269 -7.32 -4.21 -1.28
N LYS A 270 -6.90 -4.05 -2.54
CA LYS A 270 -7.66 -3.34 -3.56
C LYS A 270 -9.00 -4.00 -3.85
N ALA A 271 -9.02 -5.31 -4.07
CA ALA A 271 -10.23 -6.06 -4.41
C ALA A 271 -11.30 -6.01 -3.31
N ASN A 272 -10.88 -5.86 -2.04
CA ASN A 272 -11.76 -5.87 -0.88
C ASN A 272 -11.90 -4.49 -0.21
N ASN A 273 -11.38 -3.42 -0.82
CA ASN A 273 -11.37 -2.06 -0.27
C ASN A 273 -10.86 -2.01 1.17
N LEU A 274 -9.68 -2.58 1.43
CA LEU A 274 -9.06 -2.62 2.76
C LEU A 274 -7.89 -1.63 2.85
N CYS A 275 -7.80 -0.88 3.95
CA CYS A 275 -6.56 -0.23 4.35
C CYS A 275 -5.62 -1.23 5.03
N LEU A 276 -4.36 -0.85 5.27
CA LEU A 276 -3.34 -1.74 5.84
C LEU A 276 -3.75 -2.23 7.24
N GLU A 277 -4.34 -1.37 8.07
CA GLU A 277 -4.84 -1.71 9.41
C GLU A 277 -5.89 -2.82 9.35
N GLU A 278 -6.89 -2.68 8.48
CA GLU A 278 -7.96 -3.67 8.30
C GLU A 278 -7.41 -4.99 7.75
N TYR A 279 -6.48 -4.91 6.83
CA TYR A 279 -5.86 -6.08 6.23
C TYR A 279 -5.05 -6.89 7.24
N LEU A 280 -4.25 -6.23 8.09
CA LEU A 280 -3.49 -6.91 9.13
C LEU A 280 -4.39 -7.57 10.20
N VAL A 281 -5.51 -6.93 10.55
CA VAL A 281 -6.52 -7.55 11.43
C VAL A 281 -7.10 -8.81 10.78
N LEU A 282 -7.44 -8.76 9.49
CA LEU A 282 -7.94 -9.92 8.74
C LEU A 282 -6.90 -11.04 8.72
N LEU A 283 -5.63 -10.74 8.41
CA LEU A 283 -4.59 -11.76 8.30
C LEU A 283 -4.36 -12.55 9.59
N ARG A 284 -4.62 -11.98 10.77
CA ARG A 284 -4.53 -12.68 12.05
C ARG A 284 -5.51 -13.85 12.18
N THR A 285 -6.53 -13.92 11.34
CA THR A 285 -7.48 -15.04 11.32
C THR A 285 -6.97 -16.24 10.54
N TYR A 286 -5.91 -16.07 9.73
CA TYR A 286 -5.31 -17.13 8.92
C TYR A 286 -4.07 -17.74 9.57
N THR A 287 -3.95 -19.04 9.50
CA THR A 287 -2.85 -19.82 10.09
C THR A 287 -2.14 -20.66 9.04
N SER A 288 -1.02 -21.29 9.38
CA SER A 288 -0.34 -22.24 8.49
C SER A 288 -1.20 -23.42 8.03
N LYS A 289 -2.29 -23.72 8.76
CA LYS A 289 -3.25 -24.80 8.43
C LYS A 289 -4.42 -24.29 7.59
N ASP A 290 -4.84 -23.04 7.80
CA ASP A 290 -5.94 -22.39 7.10
C ASP A 290 -5.43 -21.06 6.52
N ARG A 291 -4.98 -21.09 5.27
CA ARG A 291 -4.28 -20.00 4.61
C ARG A 291 -5.19 -19.22 3.67
N LEU A 292 -5.03 -17.92 3.64
CA LEU A 292 -5.68 -17.05 2.66
C LEU A 292 -5.08 -17.30 1.27
N SER A 293 -5.89 -17.82 0.33
CA SER A 293 -5.47 -17.98 -1.07
C SER A 293 -5.76 -16.70 -1.87
N ILE A 294 -4.76 -16.19 -2.57
CA ILE A 294 -4.86 -14.99 -3.38
C ILE A 294 -4.43 -15.29 -4.81
N GLN A 295 -5.34 -15.12 -5.77
CA GLN A 295 -5.00 -15.03 -7.17
C GLN A 295 -4.57 -13.60 -7.46
N ALA A 296 -3.27 -13.37 -7.61
CA ALA A 296 -2.72 -12.02 -7.71
C ALA A 296 -2.71 -11.47 -9.15
N LEU A 297 -2.56 -10.15 -9.25
CA LEU A 297 -2.59 -9.44 -10.55
C LEU A 297 -1.35 -9.70 -11.42
N ASP A 298 -0.30 -10.33 -10.90
CA ASP A 298 0.85 -10.85 -11.64
C ASP A 298 0.57 -12.22 -12.28
N GLY A 299 -0.63 -12.76 -12.11
CA GLY A 299 -1.06 -14.05 -12.65
C GLY A 299 -0.69 -15.26 -11.77
N LYS A 300 -0.03 -15.05 -10.64
CA LYS A 300 0.38 -16.10 -9.71
C LYS A 300 -0.67 -16.33 -8.62
N THR A 301 -0.60 -17.51 -8.01
CA THR A 301 -1.38 -17.85 -6.81
C THR A 301 -0.47 -17.82 -5.59
N TYR A 302 -0.91 -17.12 -4.56
CA TYR A 302 -0.22 -17.04 -3.28
C TYR A 302 -1.09 -17.59 -2.16
N GLU A 303 -0.44 -18.14 -1.14
CA GLU A 303 -1.09 -18.50 0.12
C GLU A 303 -0.44 -17.71 1.26
N VAL A 304 -1.28 -17.05 2.06
CA VAL A 304 -0.82 -16.09 3.09
C VAL A 304 -1.37 -16.50 4.45
N TYR A 305 -0.54 -16.37 5.48
CA TYR A 305 -0.95 -16.61 6.86
C TYR A 305 -0.10 -15.80 7.85
N TYR A 306 -0.64 -15.64 9.05
CA TYR A 306 0.00 -14.91 10.14
C TYR A 306 0.62 -15.88 11.15
N CYS A 307 1.77 -15.49 11.69
CA CYS A 307 2.40 -16.13 12.83
C CYS A 307 2.69 -15.08 13.93
N ALA A 308 2.16 -15.29 15.12
CA ALA A 308 2.60 -14.52 16.28
C ALA A 308 4.05 -14.90 16.63
N VAL A 309 4.91 -13.91 16.88
CA VAL A 309 6.27 -14.13 17.32
C VAL A 309 6.28 -14.08 18.86
N ALA A 310 6.38 -15.24 19.47
CA ALA A 310 6.39 -15.39 20.94
C ALA A 310 7.40 -16.45 21.37
N GLY A 311 7.82 -16.42 22.59
CA GLY A 311 8.70 -17.42 23.19
C GLY A 311 10.09 -17.47 22.55
N ASP A 312 10.43 -18.58 21.91
CA ASP A 312 11.71 -18.81 21.24
C ASP A 312 11.81 -18.21 19.84
N GLY A 313 10.77 -17.50 19.39
CA GLY A 313 10.69 -16.93 18.05
C GLY A 313 10.51 -17.93 16.91
N SER A 314 10.22 -19.20 17.21
CA SER A 314 10.04 -20.22 16.17
C SER A 314 8.69 -20.09 15.49
N ILE A 315 8.70 -19.96 14.15
CA ILE A 315 7.50 -19.93 13.31
C ILE A 315 7.53 -21.07 12.28
N SER A 316 6.33 -21.47 11.82
CA SER A 316 6.18 -22.52 10.81
C SER A 316 6.29 -21.92 9.41
N CYS A 317 7.29 -22.33 8.62
CA CYS A 317 7.50 -21.87 7.25
C CYS A 317 7.54 -23.02 6.24
N PRO A 318 7.16 -22.77 4.96
CA PRO A 318 7.22 -23.79 3.92
C PRO A 318 8.64 -24.29 3.68
N THR A 319 8.80 -25.57 3.37
CA THR A 319 10.09 -26.18 3.01
C THR A 319 10.18 -26.54 1.52
N ASN A 320 9.05 -26.52 0.81
CA ASN A 320 8.96 -26.96 -0.58
C ASN A 320 8.40 -25.89 -1.54
N TYR A 321 8.20 -24.67 -1.08
CA TYR A 321 7.79 -23.51 -1.90
C TYR A 321 8.61 -22.27 -1.55
N ASN A 322 8.78 -21.39 -2.51
CA ASN A 322 9.32 -20.06 -2.24
C ASN A 322 8.34 -19.26 -1.39
N TYR A 323 8.86 -18.52 -0.44
CA TYR A 323 8.05 -17.68 0.42
C TYR A 323 8.82 -16.43 0.86
N THR A 324 8.08 -15.44 1.29
CA THR A 324 8.61 -14.24 1.97
C THR A 324 8.02 -14.15 3.38
N VAL A 325 8.75 -13.47 4.26
CA VAL A 325 8.31 -13.17 5.62
C VAL A 325 8.37 -11.66 5.82
N SER A 326 7.26 -11.08 6.25
CA SER A 326 7.20 -9.65 6.59
C SER A 326 6.72 -9.48 8.02
N GLY A 327 7.45 -8.71 8.82
CA GLY A 327 6.95 -8.24 10.11
C GLY A 327 5.73 -7.34 9.93
N THR A 328 4.90 -7.30 10.97
CA THR A 328 3.70 -6.45 11.01
C THR A 328 3.88 -5.21 11.89
N ASN A 329 4.96 -5.13 12.64
CA ASN A 329 5.18 -4.16 13.72
C ASN A 329 4.07 -4.21 14.81
N GLU A 330 3.39 -5.34 14.94
CA GLU A 330 2.32 -5.61 15.90
C GLU A 330 2.52 -6.97 16.62
N GLY A 331 3.77 -7.41 16.77
CA GLY A 331 4.14 -8.63 17.51
C GLY A 331 4.04 -9.92 16.71
N GLY A 332 3.98 -9.85 15.39
CA GLY A 332 3.96 -11.03 14.52
C GLY A 332 4.48 -10.78 13.13
N VAL A 333 4.49 -11.84 12.35
CA VAL A 333 4.92 -11.83 10.94
C VAL A 333 3.86 -12.44 10.04
N VAL A 334 3.88 -12.05 8.79
CA VAL A 334 3.07 -12.64 7.72
C VAL A 334 3.97 -13.43 6.80
N VAL A 335 3.63 -14.69 6.58
CA VAL A 335 4.30 -15.58 5.62
C VAL A 335 3.47 -15.61 4.34
N THR A 336 4.12 -15.35 3.20
CA THR A 336 3.51 -15.33 1.87
C THR A 336 4.18 -16.36 0.99
N ILE A 337 3.46 -17.42 0.63
CA ILE A 337 3.94 -18.54 -0.17
C ILE A 337 3.64 -18.27 -1.64
N ASP A 338 4.64 -18.31 -2.51
CA ASP A 338 4.45 -18.32 -3.97
C ASP A 338 4.16 -19.77 -4.42
N ARG A 339 2.90 -20.05 -4.79
CA ARG A 339 2.46 -21.38 -5.21
C ARG A 339 2.83 -21.72 -6.67
N SER A 340 3.39 -20.77 -7.41
CA SER A 340 3.84 -20.98 -8.79
C SER A 340 5.24 -21.61 -8.88
N VAL A 341 6.03 -21.53 -7.81
CA VAL A 341 7.42 -21.97 -7.79
C VAL A 341 7.65 -22.99 -6.67
N VAL A 342 7.93 -24.24 -7.05
CA VAL A 342 8.41 -25.27 -6.12
C VAL A 342 9.87 -24.97 -5.82
N ALA A 343 10.23 -24.81 -4.54
CA ALA A 343 11.60 -24.54 -4.14
C ALA A 343 12.46 -25.79 -4.35
N ASN A 344 13.53 -25.65 -5.13
CA ASN A 344 14.55 -26.70 -5.26
C ASN A 344 15.48 -26.76 -4.03
N GLN A 345 15.45 -25.72 -3.21
CA GLN A 345 16.15 -25.56 -1.92
C GLN A 345 15.33 -24.58 -1.04
N PRO A 346 15.37 -24.69 0.29
CA PRO A 346 14.78 -23.69 1.15
C PRO A 346 15.49 -22.35 0.97
N ILE A 347 14.79 -21.38 0.36
CA ILE A 347 15.33 -20.04 0.20
C ILE A 347 14.93 -19.27 1.46
N TYR A 348 15.91 -19.12 2.35
CA TYR A 348 15.82 -18.09 3.40
C TYR A 348 15.99 -16.73 2.71
N THR A 349 14.93 -16.03 2.45
CA THR A 349 15.04 -14.60 2.18
C THR A 349 15.13 -13.89 3.52
N ASP A 350 16.35 -13.84 4.08
CA ASP A 350 16.67 -12.77 5.02
C ASP A 350 16.35 -11.46 4.31
N ASN A 351 15.54 -10.63 4.92
CA ASN A 351 15.24 -9.28 4.44
C ASN A 351 16.50 -8.37 4.35
N ALA A 352 17.70 -8.93 4.50
CA ALA A 352 18.96 -8.23 4.44
C ALA A 352 19.85 -8.58 3.22
N GLN A 353 19.64 -9.69 2.50
CA GLN A 353 20.54 -10.06 1.38
C GLN A 353 19.87 -11.04 0.42
N SER A 354 19.20 -10.60 -0.60
CA SER A 354 19.23 -11.20 -1.95
C SER A 354 18.44 -10.37 -2.94
N ALA A 355 19.05 -9.31 -3.44
CA ALA A 355 18.73 -8.89 -4.79
C ALA A 355 19.64 -9.72 -5.70
N THR A 356 19.08 -10.72 -6.34
CA THR A 356 19.71 -11.37 -7.49
C THR A 356 20.08 -10.30 -8.49
N GLU A 357 21.36 -10.26 -8.88
CA GLU A 357 21.83 -9.51 -10.04
C GLU A 357 20.89 -9.76 -11.23
N PRO A 358 20.56 -8.71 -12.02
CA PRO A 358 19.79 -8.90 -13.24
C PRO A 358 20.55 -9.89 -14.12
N ALA A 359 19.82 -10.91 -14.61
CA ALA A 359 20.36 -11.91 -15.53
C ALA A 359 21.08 -11.20 -16.67
N THR A 360 22.36 -11.44 -16.81
CA THR A 360 23.18 -11.01 -17.94
C THR A 360 22.57 -11.58 -19.21
N VAL A 361 22.20 -10.69 -20.10
CA VAL A 361 21.80 -11.02 -21.47
C VAL A 361 22.97 -11.76 -22.11
N PRO A 362 22.79 -12.94 -22.71
CA PRO A 362 23.89 -13.63 -23.38
C PRO A 362 24.37 -12.77 -24.55
N GLU A 363 25.66 -12.46 -24.52
CA GLU A 363 26.40 -11.77 -25.56
C GLU A 363 26.29 -12.57 -26.85
N SER A 364 25.79 -11.95 -27.90
CA SER A 364 25.68 -12.54 -29.23
C SER A 364 27.07 -12.87 -29.76
N VAL A 365 27.31 -14.14 -30.05
CA VAL A 365 28.52 -14.64 -30.70
C VAL A 365 28.64 -13.98 -32.07
N SER A 366 29.60 -13.06 -32.25
CA SER A 366 29.99 -12.55 -33.54
C SER A 366 30.79 -13.62 -34.29
N ALA A 367 30.29 -13.99 -35.47
CA ALA A 367 30.95 -14.86 -36.39
C ALA A 367 32.28 -14.23 -36.88
N SER A 368 33.37 -14.93 -36.72
CA SER A 368 34.67 -14.57 -37.28
C SER A 368 34.65 -14.80 -38.79
N GLU A 369 34.77 -13.76 -39.59
CA GLU A 369 35.15 -13.87 -40.99
C GLU A 369 36.62 -14.26 -41.10
N SER A 370 36.88 -15.38 -41.80
CA SER A 370 38.17 -15.82 -42.19
C SER A 370 38.66 -14.99 -43.38
N GLN A 371 39.74 -14.23 -43.18
CA GLN A 371 40.53 -13.67 -44.29
C GLN A 371 41.41 -14.73 -44.89
N THR A 372 41.22 -15.01 -46.19
CA THR A 372 42.21 -15.65 -47.07
C THR A 372 42.87 -14.54 -47.90
N THR A 373 44.17 -14.45 -47.73
CA THR A 373 45.07 -13.76 -48.70
C THR A 373 45.51 -14.71 -49.78
N PRO A 374 45.88 -14.22 -51.01
CA PRO A 374 47.27 -14.17 -51.38
C PRO A 374 47.81 -12.77 -51.47
#